data_3a93139fd885108c33506aa033f0a6ec
#
_entry.id   3a93139fd885108c33506aa033f0a6ec
#
_cell.length_a   1.000
_cell.length_b   1.000
_cell.length_c   1.000
_cell.angle_alpha   90.00
_cell.angle_beta   90.00
_cell.angle_gamma   90.00
#
_symmetry.space_group_name_H-M   'P 1'
#
loop_
_entity.id
_entity.type
_entity.pdbx_description
1 polymer ?
#
loop_
_entity_poly.entity_id
_entity_poly.type
_entity_poly.pdbx_seq_one_letter_code
_entity_poly.pdbx_strand_id
1 'polypeptide(L)'
;MEIQSRLLTVDFYDCKGDRCSTEEALRDQVSDALRTVGLSPIEIISSGQESGVLSLLALVPGGHVALHVHPAMRHVSLDVYLCRENVALDPIAHVLRKFFQPDK
;
A
#
# COMPACT_ATOMS: atom_id res chain seq x y z
N MET A 1 -8.81 -27.64 10.43
CA MET A 1 -8.52 -26.59 9.43
C MET A 1 -7.52 -25.60 10.00
N GLU A 2 -6.46 -25.34 9.28
CA GLU A 2 -5.51 -24.31 9.67
C GLU A 2 -5.83 -23.03 8.92
N ILE A 3 -5.90 -21.92 9.66
CA ILE A 3 -6.04 -20.59 9.09
C ILE A 3 -4.70 -19.91 9.27
N GLN A 4 -4.10 -19.51 8.16
CA GLN A 4 -2.82 -18.81 8.18
C GLN A 4 -3.03 -17.39 7.67
N SER A 5 -2.79 -16.44 8.55
CA SER A 5 -2.74 -15.05 8.16
C SER A 5 -1.29 -14.57 8.11
N ARG A 6 -0.99 -13.68 7.20
CA ARG A 6 0.33 -13.08 7.06
C ARG A 6 0.21 -11.57 7.07
N LEU A 7 1.15 -10.93 7.72
CA LEU A 7 1.20 -9.48 7.82
C LEU A 7 2.58 -9.01 7.41
N LEU A 8 2.61 -8.04 6.51
CA LEU A 8 3.83 -7.35 6.13
C LEU A 8 3.66 -5.87 6.43
N THR A 9 4.56 -5.32 7.23
CA THR A 9 4.58 -3.88 7.55
C THR A 9 5.89 -3.30 7.05
N VAL A 10 5.82 -2.22 6.29
CA VAL A 10 6.99 -1.58 5.71
C VAL A 10 6.88 -0.07 5.90
N ASP A 11 7.99 0.57 6.29
CA ASP A 11 8.10 2.02 6.33
C ASP A 11 9.11 2.46 5.29
N PHE A 12 8.69 3.40 4.44
CA PHE A 12 9.56 4.03 3.45
C PHE A 12 9.89 5.45 3.93
N TYR A 13 11.18 5.77 4.01
CA TYR A 13 11.67 7.07 4.47
C TYR A 13 12.31 7.83 3.32
N ASP A 14 12.24 9.16 3.40
CA ASP A 14 12.84 10.06 2.43
C ASP A 14 12.35 9.75 1.00
N CYS A 15 11.06 9.54 0.85
CA CYS A 15 10.43 9.32 -0.45
C CYS A 15 10.51 10.57 -1.30
N LYS A 16 10.46 10.40 -2.63
CA LYS A 16 10.40 11.55 -3.53
C LYS A 16 9.12 12.32 -3.28
N GLY A 17 9.24 13.64 -3.03
CA GLY A 17 8.11 14.47 -2.62
C GLY A 17 6.97 14.51 -3.63
N ASP A 18 7.28 14.48 -4.92
CA ASP A 18 6.26 14.47 -5.97
C ASP A 18 5.48 13.15 -6.04
N ARG A 19 6.00 12.09 -5.43
CA ARG A 19 5.32 10.78 -5.39
C ARG A 19 4.32 10.66 -4.23
N CYS A 20 4.36 11.59 -3.29
CA CYS A 20 3.49 11.54 -2.10
C CYS A 20 2.27 12.46 -2.24
N SER A 21 1.94 12.95 -3.43
CA SER A 21 1.11 14.14 -3.54
C SER A 21 -0.32 13.95 -4.04
N THR A 22 -0.64 12.87 -4.75
CA THR A 22 -1.99 12.73 -5.29
C THR A 22 -2.65 11.42 -4.91
N GLU A 23 -3.91 11.52 -4.50
CA GLU A 23 -4.72 10.36 -4.16
C GLU A 23 -4.90 9.43 -5.36
N GLU A 24 -5.15 10.01 -6.54
CA GLU A 24 -5.40 9.23 -7.73
C GLU A 24 -4.19 8.37 -8.12
N ALA A 25 -2.99 8.96 -8.10
CA ALA A 25 -1.77 8.23 -8.39
C ALA A 25 -1.54 7.10 -7.39
N LEU A 26 -1.84 7.34 -6.12
CA LEU A 26 -1.68 6.32 -5.07
C LEU A 26 -2.66 5.16 -5.27
N ARG A 27 -3.91 5.45 -5.63
CA ARG A 27 -4.89 4.42 -5.96
C ARG A 27 -4.41 3.55 -7.11
N ASP A 28 -3.90 4.18 -8.17
CA ASP A 28 -3.40 3.46 -9.33
C ASP A 28 -2.22 2.56 -8.97
N GLN A 29 -1.30 3.04 -8.14
CA GLN A 29 -0.13 2.28 -7.73
C GLN A 29 -0.49 1.08 -6.85
N VAL A 30 -1.42 1.26 -5.93
CA VAL A 30 -1.90 0.15 -5.10
C VAL A 30 -2.59 -0.91 -5.98
N SER A 31 -3.41 -0.48 -6.93
CA SER A 31 -4.05 -1.41 -7.87
C SER A 31 -3.04 -2.18 -8.70
N ASP A 32 -2.00 -1.49 -9.20
CA ASP A 32 -0.93 -2.13 -9.97
C ASP A 32 -0.15 -3.13 -9.11
N ALA A 33 0.17 -2.75 -7.87
CA ALA A 33 0.87 -3.65 -6.95
C ALA A 33 0.06 -4.92 -6.70
N LEU A 34 -1.25 -4.80 -6.49
CA LEU A 34 -2.12 -5.94 -6.29
C LEU A 34 -2.20 -6.84 -7.52
N ARG A 35 -2.21 -6.26 -8.71
CA ARG A 35 -2.24 -7.04 -9.94
C ARG A 35 -1.01 -7.91 -10.10
N THR A 36 0.14 -7.50 -9.60
CA THR A 36 1.38 -8.32 -9.71
C THR A 36 1.26 -9.64 -8.97
N VAL A 37 0.36 -9.74 -8.00
CA VAL A 37 0.13 -10.98 -7.26
C VAL A 37 -1.23 -11.59 -7.57
N GLY A 38 -1.87 -11.14 -8.64
CA GLY A 38 -3.13 -11.71 -9.11
C GLY A 38 -4.36 -11.29 -8.31
N LEU A 39 -4.28 -10.19 -7.58
CA LEU A 39 -5.39 -9.69 -6.79
C LEU A 39 -6.03 -8.47 -7.45
N SER A 40 -7.34 -8.37 -7.32
CA SER A 40 -8.09 -7.18 -7.72
C SER A 40 -8.77 -6.60 -6.49
N PRO A 41 -8.66 -5.30 -6.24
CA PRO A 41 -9.33 -4.73 -5.09
C PRO A 41 -10.85 -4.79 -5.24
N ILE A 42 -11.51 -5.12 -4.13
CA ILE A 42 -12.97 -5.07 -4.05
C ILE A 42 -13.41 -3.61 -3.96
N GLU A 43 -12.68 -2.83 -3.16
CA GLU A 43 -12.95 -1.42 -2.94
C GLU A 43 -11.68 -0.75 -2.47
N ILE A 44 -11.48 0.51 -2.87
CA ILE A 44 -10.41 1.35 -2.37
C ILE A 44 -11.03 2.58 -1.75
N ILE A 45 -10.73 2.80 -0.46
CA ILE A 45 -11.26 3.90 0.33
C ILE A 45 -10.09 4.81 0.69
N SER A 46 -10.31 6.12 0.65
CA SER A 46 -9.29 7.06 1.11
C SER A 46 -9.90 8.08 2.07
N SER A 47 -9.06 8.60 2.96
CA SER A 47 -9.48 9.56 3.99
C SER A 47 -9.51 11.00 3.50
N GLY A 48 -8.94 11.28 2.31
CA GLY A 48 -8.66 12.64 1.91
C GLY A 48 -7.42 13.18 2.60
N GLN A 49 -7.13 14.46 2.39
CA GLN A 49 -5.89 15.07 2.88
C GLN A 49 -6.11 16.16 3.92
N GLU A 50 -7.26 16.17 4.59
CA GLU A 50 -7.63 17.25 5.50
C GLU A 50 -6.70 17.39 6.70
N SER A 51 -6.11 16.29 7.16
CA SER A 51 -5.21 16.28 8.32
C SER A 51 -3.72 16.34 7.94
N GLY A 52 -3.42 16.51 6.66
CA GLY A 52 -2.03 16.44 6.18
C GLY A 52 -1.51 15.02 6.05
N VAL A 53 -2.36 14.02 6.27
CA VAL A 53 -2.03 12.61 6.09
C VAL A 53 -3.06 12.02 5.15
N LEU A 54 -2.61 11.34 4.11
CA LEU A 54 -3.48 10.62 3.21
C LEU A 54 -3.45 9.14 3.58
N SER A 55 -4.58 8.60 3.99
CA SER A 55 -4.73 7.18 4.28
C SER A 55 -5.57 6.53 3.21
N LEU A 56 -5.13 5.37 2.75
CA LEU A 56 -5.78 4.63 1.69
C LEU A 56 -5.88 3.16 2.11
N LEU A 57 -7.07 2.60 1.96
CA LEU A 57 -7.32 1.20 2.29
C LEU A 57 -7.89 0.50 1.07
N ALA A 58 -7.21 -0.53 0.61
CA ALA A 58 -7.68 -1.39 -0.45
C ALA A 58 -8.13 -2.71 0.14
N LEU A 59 -9.41 -3.01 0.00
CA LEU A 59 -9.96 -4.29 0.43
C LEU A 59 -9.81 -5.30 -0.69
N VAL A 60 -9.31 -6.47 -0.37
CA VAL A 60 -9.14 -7.57 -1.31
C VAL A 60 -9.75 -8.84 -0.73
N PRO A 61 -10.04 -9.85 -1.55
CA PRO A 61 -10.49 -11.12 -1.01
C PRO A 61 -9.46 -11.71 -0.04
N GLY A 62 -9.86 -11.85 1.22
CA GLY A 62 -9.00 -12.42 2.26
C GLY A 62 -8.11 -11.43 2.99
N GLY A 63 -8.24 -10.12 2.74
CA GLY A 63 -7.41 -9.17 3.46
C GLY A 63 -7.50 -7.74 2.98
N HIS A 64 -6.39 -7.01 3.18
CA HIS A 64 -6.35 -5.60 2.80
C HIS A 64 -4.91 -5.12 2.63
N VAL A 65 -4.78 -4.00 1.94
CA VAL A 65 -3.55 -3.21 1.87
C VAL A 65 -3.89 -1.81 2.39
N ALA A 66 -3.16 -1.37 3.40
CA ALA A 66 -3.33 -0.03 3.96
C ALA A 66 -2.06 0.78 3.69
N LEU A 67 -2.25 2.03 3.26
CA LEU A 67 -1.17 2.93 2.93
C LEU A 67 -1.43 4.25 3.64
N HIS A 68 -0.44 4.72 4.42
CA HIS A 68 -0.52 6.00 5.10
C HIS A 68 0.63 6.87 4.63
N VAL A 69 0.29 7.98 3.99
CA VAL A 69 1.28 8.87 3.38
C VAL A 69 1.32 10.18 4.17
N HIS A 70 2.53 10.55 4.60
CA HIS A 70 2.80 11.80 5.31
C HIS A 70 3.66 12.67 4.38
N PRO A 71 3.04 13.49 3.51
CA PRO A 71 3.80 14.19 2.47
C PRO A 71 4.85 15.15 3.02
N ALA A 72 4.54 15.88 4.10
CA ALA A 72 5.47 16.84 4.69
C ALA A 72 6.73 16.16 5.21
N MET A 73 6.63 14.92 5.67
CA MET A 73 7.75 14.13 6.18
C MET A 73 8.36 13.21 5.14
N ARG A 74 7.76 13.13 3.98
CA ARG A 74 8.13 12.20 2.90
C ARG A 74 8.23 10.78 3.42
N HIS A 75 7.29 10.39 4.27
CA HIS A 75 7.22 9.09 4.91
C HIS A 75 5.96 8.36 4.47
N VAL A 76 6.10 7.08 4.16
CA VAL A 76 4.99 6.21 3.78
C VAL A 76 5.04 4.95 4.62
N SER A 77 3.90 4.62 5.23
CA SER A 77 3.71 3.38 5.97
C SER A 77 2.81 2.46 5.17
N LEU A 78 3.22 1.21 5.02
CA LEU A 78 2.48 0.20 4.27
C LEU A 78 2.19 -1.00 5.17
N ASP A 79 0.92 -1.40 5.24
CA ASP A 79 0.50 -2.63 5.90
C ASP A 79 -0.20 -3.52 4.89
N VAL A 80 0.22 -4.78 4.81
CA VAL A 80 -0.44 -5.78 3.97
C VAL A 80 -0.85 -6.94 4.85
N TYR A 81 -2.13 -7.25 4.88
CA TYR A 81 -2.66 -8.40 5.59
C TYR A 81 -3.38 -9.31 4.59
N LEU A 82 -3.00 -10.57 4.56
CA LEU A 82 -3.66 -11.55 3.71
C LEU A 82 -3.83 -12.87 4.46
N CYS A 83 -5.03 -13.44 4.34
CA CYS A 83 -5.35 -14.78 4.81
C CYS A 83 -5.63 -15.65 3.58
N ARG A 84 -4.64 -15.75 2.69
CA ARG A 84 -4.73 -16.55 1.46
C ARG A 84 -3.44 -17.30 1.25
N GLU A 85 -3.57 -18.54 0.82
CA GLU A 85 -2.41 -19.34 0.43
C GLU A 85 -1.91 -18.92 -0.95
N ASN A 86 -0.64 -19.13 -1.20
CA ASN A 86 -0.01 -18.96 -2.51
C ASN A 86 0.01 -17.54 -3.03
N VAL A 87 -0.17 -16.55 -2.16
CA VAL A 87 0.00 -15.14 -2.54
C VAL A 87 1.21 -14.60 -1.78
N ALA A 88 2.21 -14.13 -2.52
CA ALA A 88 3.39 -13.51 -1.94
C ALA A 88 3.08 -12.05 -1.60
N LEU A 89 3.55 -11.58 -0.44
CA LEU A 89 3.36 -10.19 -0.03
C LEU A 89 4.48 -9.27 -0.54
N ASP A 90 5.70 -9.79 -0.66
CA ASP A 90 6.87 -8.99 -1.03
C ASP A 90 6.73 -8.24 -2.35
N PRO A 91 6.14 -8.81 -3.42
CA PRO A 91 6.00 -8.06 -4.67
C PRO A 91 5.15 -6.79 -4.54
N ILE A 92 4.17 -6.79 -3.64
CA ILE A 92 3.35 -5.61 -3.39
C ILE A 92 4.23 -4.47 -2.86
N ALA A 93 5.04 -4.76 -1.84
CA ALA A 93 5.96 -3.78 -1.28
C ALA A 93 6.99 -3.32 -2.32
N HIS A 94 7.46 -4.23 -3.16
CA HIS A 94 8.46 -3.93 -4.17
C HIS A 94 7.96 -2.93 -5.22
N VAL A 95 6.72 -3.10 -5.69
CA VAL A 95 6.12 -2.18 -6.66
C VAL A 95 5.99 -0.78 -6.03
N LEU A 96 5.51 -0.72 -4.79
CA LEU A 96 5.33 0.56 -4.10
C LEU A 96 6.66 1.22 -3.79
N ARG A 97 7.68 0.43 -3.43
CA ARG A 97 9.03 0.96 -3.23
C ARG A 97 9.56 1.64 -4.49
N LYS A 98 9.37 1.03 -5.64
CA LYS A 98 9.80 1.62 -6.91
C LYS A 98 9.07 2.94 -7.18
N PHE A 99 7.79 3.01 -6.85
CA PHE A 99 7.03 4.23 -7.06
C PHE A 99 7.50 5.36 -6.15
N PHE A 100 7.63 5.09 -4.85
CA PHE A 100 7.98 6.13 -3.87
C PHE A 100 9.45 6.52 -3.88
N GLN A 101 10.32 5.66 -4.37
CA GLN A 101 11.77 5.88 -4.44
C GLN A 101 12.35 6.37 -3.10
N PRO A 102 12.21 5.58 -2.04
CA PRO A 102 12.73 5.98 -0.73
C PRO A 102 14.25 5.82 -0.68
N ASP A 103 14.90 6.62 0.16
CA ASP A 103 16.31 6.43 0.47
C ASP A 103 16.53 5.37 1.54
N LYS A 104 15.50 5.09 2.33
CA LYS A 104 15.61 4.13 3.44
C LYS A 104 14.39 3.24 3.55
#